data_adec8131f43a7c3a86f09213f189bb56
#
_entry.id   adec8131f43a7c3a86f09213f189bb56
#
_cell.length_a   1.000
_cell.length_b   1.000
_cell.length_c   1.000
_cell.angle_alpha   90.00
_cell.angle_beta   90.00
_cell.angle_gamma   90.00
#
_symmetry.space_group_name_H-M   'P 1'
#
loop_
_entity.id
_entity.type
_entity.pdbx_description
1 polymer ?
#
loop_
_entity_poly.entity_id
_entity_poly.type
_entity_poly.pdbx_seq_one_letter_code
_entity_poly.pdbx_strand_id
1 'polypeptide(L)'
;MRYGMVEVAHMTDPASLVAGVEQLGEKLAQARRAIGRVIFGQEEVVDQTLITLLSGGHVLLVGVPGLGKTKLVETLGAVMGLDARRVQFTPDLMPADILGSEVLEEGADGRRAFRFIKGPVFCQLLMADEINRASPRTQSALLQSMQEHRVAVGGEIHPLPAPFHVLATQNPIEQEGTYPLPEAQLDRFLLEVQVGYPDEAAERAMLLATTGAREAQPVAAMTAHELIEAQGLIRRMPVGEKVLDAILRLVRGARPETSGLDAVKKHLAWGPGPRAAQALMLATRARAVLDGRLSPSIEDVAALTEPVLRHRMALNFSARADGVTLADVIGALKAGIAG
;
A
#
# COMPACT_ATOMS: atom_id res chain seq x y z
N MET A 1 3.65 -40.72 -2.04
CA MET A 1 2.53 -39.79 -1.86
C MET A 1 2.48 -38.87 -3.08
N ARG A 2 1.46 -38.99 -3.88
CA ARG A 2 1.31 -38.26 -5.15
C ARG A 2 0.78 -36.86 -4.80
N TYR A 3 1.58 -35.83 -5.04
CA TYR A 3 1.09 -34.45 -5.11
C TYR A 3 0.23 -34.31 -6.36
N GLY A 4 -1.07 -34.07 -6.15
CA GLY A 4 -1.99 -33.78 -7.23
C GLY A 4 -1.55 -32.50 -7.94
N MET A 5 -1.26 -32.61 -9.22
CA MET A 5 -1.17 -31.50 -10.15
C MET A 5 -2.56 -30.86 -10.20
N VAL A 6 -2.70 -29.68 -9.57
CA VAL A 6 -3.85 -28.82 -9.82
C VAL A 6 -3.69 -28.29 -11.25
N GLU A 7 -4.60 -28.68 -12.09
CA GLU A 7 -4.74 -28.31 -13.48
C GLU A 7 -4.77 -26.78 -13.64
N VAL A 8 -3.68 -26.21 -14.16
CA VAL A 8 -3.64 -24.82 -14.64
C VAL A 8 -4.26 -24.85 -16.05
N ALA A 9 -5.56 -24.87 -16.11
CA ALA A 9 -6.31 -24.81 -17.34
C ALA A 9 -7.49 -23.83 -17.21
N HIS A 10 -7.19 -22.54 -17.34
CA HIS A 10 -8.03 -21.62 -18.10
C HIS A 10 -7.09 -20.64 -18.78
N MET A 11 -6.68 -20.98 -19.99
CA MET A 11 -6.21 -20.00 -20.98
C MET A 11 -7.39 -19.06 -21.19
N THR A 12 -7.34 -17.92 -20.50
CA THR A 12 -8.33 -16.86 -20.68
C THR A 12 -8.21 -16.38 -22.12
N ASP A 13 -9.28 -16.45 -22.87
CA ASP A 13 -9.36 -15.91 -24.22
C ASP A 13 -8.81 -14.46 -24.18
N PRO A 14 -7.84 -14.11 -25.06
CA PRO A 14 -7.26 -12.75 -25.10
C PRO A 14 -8.33 -11.66 -25.25
N ALA A 15 -9.42 -11.94 -25.96
CA ALA A 15 -10.53 -11.01 -26.11
C ALA A 15 -11.24 -10.72 -24.77
N SER A 16 -11.41 -11.74 -23.94
CA SER A 16 -12.02 -11.57 -22.59
C SER A 16 -11.12 -10.79 -21.65
N LEU A 17 -9.80 -10.92 -21.76
CA LEU A 17 -8.84 -10.13 -20.99
C LEU A 17 -8.90 -8.66 -21.38
N VAL A 18 -8.93 -8.35 -22.69
CA VAL A 18 -9.02 -6.98 -23.20
C VAL A 18 -10.31 -6.32 -22.71
N ALA A 19 -11.46 -6.96 -22.92
CA ALA A 19 -12.76 -6.44 -22.47
C ALA A 19 -12.79 -6.23 -20.93
N GLY A 20 -12.19 -7.13 -20.16
CA GLY A 20 -12.09 -7.00 -18.71
C GLY A 20 -11.24 -5.81 -18.29
N VAL A 21 -10.11 -5.55 -18.96
CA VAL A 21 -9.24 -4.39 -18.69
C VAL A 21 -9.94 -3.09 -19.06
N GLU A 22 -10.64 -3.03 -20.19
CA GLU A 22 -11.39 -1.83 -20.62
C GLU A 22 -12.50 -1.50 -19.61
N GLN A 23 -13.32 -2.50 -19.23
CA GLN A 23 -14.38 -2.31 -18.24
C GLN A 23 -13.82 -1.87 -16.87
N LEU A 24 -12.72 -2.47 -16.43
CA LEU A 24 -12.05 -2.07 -15.20
C LEU A 24 -11.52 -0.63 -15.28
N GLY A 25 -10.92 -0.25 -16.40
CA GLY A 25 -10.43 1.10 -16.65
C GLY A 25 -11.54 2.16 -16.52
N GLU A 26 -12.74 1.90 -17.06
CA GLU A 26 -13.90 2.79 -16.92
C GLU A 26 -14.33 2.95 -15.45
N LYS A 27 -14.40 1.85 -14.68
CA LYS A 27 -14.73 1.88 -13.24
C LYS A 27 -13.67 2.65 -12.43
N LEU A 28 -12.40 2.46 -12.74
CA LEU A 28 -11.30 3.16 -12.07
C LEU A 28 -11.32 4.67 -12.39
N ALA A 29 -11.65 5.04 -13.64
CA ALA A 29 -11.87 6.44 -13.99
C ALA A 29 -13.05 7.06 -13.23
N GLN A 30 -14.12 6.30 -12.97
CA GLN A 30 -15.22 6.74 -12.11
C GLN A 30 -14.77 6.88 -10.65
N ALA A 31 -14.01 5.92 -10.12
CA ALA A 31 -13.44 5.97 -8.79
C ALA A 31 -12.54 7.20 -8.59
N ARG A 32 -11.60 7.45 -9.51
CA ARG A 32 -10.75 8.66 -9.49
C ARG A 32 -11.59 9.94 -9.43
N ARG A 33 -12.61 10.06 -10.29
CA ARG A 33 -13.51 11.24 -10.28
C ARG A 33 -14.29 11.37 -8.97
N ALA A 34 -14.76 10.25 -8.39
CA ALA A 34 -15.49 10.27 -7.12
C ALA A 34 -14.58 10.71 -5.96
N ILE A 35 -13.34 10.23 -5.93
CA ILE A 35 -12.33 10.62 -4.93
C ILE A 35 -11.93 12.09 -5.12
N GLY A 36 -11.67 12.54 -6.34
CA GLY A 36 -11.27 13.92 -6.66
C GLY A 36 -12.30 15.00 -6.33
N ARG A 37 -13.56 14.62 -6.06
CA ARG A 37 -14.58 15.54 -5.53
C ARG A 37 -14.43 15.82 -4.03
N VAL A 38 -13.65 15.01 -3.32
CA VAL A 38 -13.47 15.08 -1.86
C VAL A 38 -12.02 15.37 -1.50
N ILE A 39 -11.07 14.83 -2.27
CA ILE A 39 -9.63 14.98 -2.06
C ILE A 39 -9.10 15.91 -3.16
N PHE A 40 -8.50 17.03 -2.77
CA PHE A 40 -8.06 18.10 -3.66
C PHE A 40 -6.53 18.16 -3.73
N GLY A 41 -5.95 18.25 -4.93
CA GLY A 41 -4.52 18.47 -5.17
C GLY A 41 -3.61 17.34 -4.72
N GLN A 42 -4.13 16.12 -4.61
CA GLN A 42 -3.40 14.92 -4.20
C GLN A 42 -3.60 13.77 -5.19
N GLU A 43 -3.70 14.08 -6.48
CA GLU A 43 -4.01 13.10 -7.53
C GLU A 43 -2.99 11.96 -7.55
N GLU A 44 -1.70 12.28 -7.38
CA GLU A 44 -0.64 11.27 -7.34
C GLU A 44 -0.74 10.35 -6.10
N VAL A 45 -1.08 10.92 -4.94
CA VAL A 45 -1.32 10.14 -3.70
C VAL A 45 -2.51 9.20 -3.87
N VAL A 46 -3.58 9.69 -4.49
CA VAL A 46 -4.79 8.89 -4.81
C VAL A 46 -4.41 7.75 -5.76
N ASP A 47 -3.72 8.05 -6.83
CA ASP A 47 -3.31 7.06 -7.83
C ASP A 47 -2.39 5.98 -7.24
N GLN A 48 -1.36 6.36 -6.49
CA GLN A 48 -0.45 5.42 -5.83
C GLN A 48 -1.20 4.54 -4.81
N THR A 49 -2.18 5.11 -4.11
CA THR A 49 -3.00 4.34 -3.17
C THR A 49 -3.93 3.36 -3.91
N LEU A 50 -4.59 3.79 -4.99
CA LEU A 50 -5.40 2.91 -5.85
C LEU A 50 -4.53 1.78 -6.46
N ILE A 51 -3.34 2.10 -6.98
CA ILE A 51 -2.37 1.12 -7.46
C ILE A 51 -2.06 0.08 -6.39
N THR A 52 -1.90 0.53 -5.13
CA THR A 52 -1.63 -0.39 -4.01
C THR A 52 -2.80 -1.34 -3.75
N LEU A 53 -4.05 -0.83 -3.70
CA LEU A 53 -5.24 -1.66 -3.52
C LEU A 53 -5.43 -2.66 -4.67
N LEU A 54 -5.27 -2.21 -5.90
CA LEU A 54 -5.34 -3.01 -7.12
C LEU A 54 -4.25 -4.10 -7.19
N SER A 55 -3.09 -3.84 -6.60
CA SER A 55 -1.99 -4.80 -6.50
C SER A 55 -2.18 -5.84 -5.40
N GLY A 56 -3.19 -5.68 -4.53
CA GLY A 56 -3.40 -6.52 -3.36
C GLY A 56 -2.41 -6.24 -2.21
N GLY A 57 -1.82 -5.03 -2.16
CA GLY A 57 -0.80 -4.65 -1.19
C GLY A 57 -1.29 -3.76 -0.06
N HIS A 58 -0.34 -3.27 0.72
CA HIS A 58 -0.51 -2.31 1.81
C HIS A 58 0.33 -1.07 1.51
N VAL A 59 -0.07 0.11 2.00
CA VAL A 59 0.64 1.37 1.75
C VAL A 59 1.05 2.05 3.05
N LEU A 60 2.22 2.68 3.03
CA LEU A 60 2.68 3.60 4.06
C LEU A 60 2.56 5.04 3.55
N LEU A 61 1.69 5.83 4.16
CA LEU A 61 1.49 7.25 3.87
C LEU A 61 2.38 8.08 4.80
N VAL A 62 3.38 8.73 4.26
CA VAL A 62 4.31 9.57 5.03
C VAL A 62 4.02 11.04 4.76
N GLY A 63 3.73 11.81 5.80
CA GLY A 63 3.44 13.24 5.66
C GLY A 63 3.07 13.88 6.99
N VAL A 64 3.17 15.20 7.04
CA VAL A 64 2.83 15.98 8.24
C VAL A 64 1.36 15.85 8.63
N PRO A 65 0.97 16.14 9.87
CA PRO A 65 -0.44 16.17 10.28
C PRO A 65 -1.25 17.19 9.47
N GLY A 66 -2.55 16.96 9.37
CA GLY A 66 -3.48 17.92 8.74
C GLY A 66 -3.58 17.83 7.21
N LEU A 67 -2.87 16.92 6.54
CA LEU A 67 -2.90 16.76 5.07
C LEU A 67 -4.02 15.84 4.56
N GLY A 68 -5.08 15.64 5.33
CA GLY A 68 -6.26 14.90 4.89
C GLY A 68 -6.10 13.39 4.75
N LYS A 69 -5.05 12.77 5.34
CA LYS A 69 -4.80 11.31 5.24
C LYS A 69 -5.99 10.49 5.73
N THR A 70 -6.64 10.88 6.82
CA THR A 70 -7.84 10.20 7.34
C THR A 70 -9.00 10.31 6.35
N LYS A 71 -9.25 11.51 5.82
CA LYS A 71 -10.30 11.75 4.81
C LYS A 71 -10.07 10.93 3.54
N LEU A 72 -8.81 10.80 3.11
CA LEU A 72 -8.43 9.95 1.97
C LEU A 72 -8.83 8.49 2.21
N VAL A 73 -8.50 7.92 3.37
CA VAL A 73 -8.82 6.51 3.68
C VAL A 73 -10.32 6.27 3.77
N GLU A 74 -11.06 7.15 4.44
CA GLU A 74 -12.53 7.10 4.52
C GLU A 74 -13.16 7.19 3.13
N THR A 75 -12.68 8.11 2.29
CA THR A 75 -13.17 8.29 0.92
C THR A 75 -12.87 7.06 0.07
N LEU A 76 -11.66 6.49 0.17
CA LEU A 76 -11.29 5.26 -0.52
C LEU A 76 -12.17 4.08 -0.09
N GLY A 77 -12.40 3.91 1.22
CA GLY A 77 -13.30 2.88 1.75
C GLY A 77 -14.69 2.97 1.13
N ALA A 78 -15.27 4.17 1.13
CA ALA A 78 -16.61 4.41 0.57
C ALA A 78 -16.65 4.19 -0.96
N VAL A 79 -15.67 4.72 -1.72
CA VAL A 79 -15.65 4.62 -3.19
C VAL A 79 -15.36 3.19 -3.67
N MET A 80 -14.50 2.46 -2.96
CA MET A 80 -14.14 1.07 -3.28
C MET A 80 -15.07 0.04 -2.63
N GLY A 81 -16.11 0.48 -1.89
CA GLY A 81 -17.10 -0.40 -1.27
C GLY A 81 -16.51 -1.34 -0.21
N LEU A 82 -15.53 -0.87 0.57
CA LEU A 82 -14.82 -1.65 1.58
C LEU A 82 -15.31 -1.31 3.00
N ASP A 83 -15.43 -2.31 3.87
CA ASP A 83 -15.56 -2.09 5.32
C ASP A 83 -14.26 -1.47 5.83
N ALA A 84 -14.30 -0.16 6.13
CA ALA A 84 -13.15 0.61 6.56
C ALA A 84 -13.20 0.91 8.06
N ARG A 85 -12.06 0.70 8.75
CA ARG A 85 -11.90 1.05 10.16
C ARG A 85 -10.62 1.82 10.38
N ARG A 86 -10.60 2.64 11.44
CA ARG A 86 -9.44 3.41 11.87
C ARG A 86 -9.02 3.01 13.26
N VAL A 87 -7.71 2.86 13.45
CA VAL A 87 -7.06 2.70 14.76
C VAL A 87 -5.98 3.77 14.87
N GLN A 88 -6.08 4.61 15.91
CA GLN A 88 -5.03 5.55 16.28
C GLN A 88 -3.98 4.80 17.11
N PHE A 89 -2.73 4.79 16.64
CA PHE A 89 -1.63 4.17 17.36
C PHE A 89 -1.11 5.12 18.44
N THR A 90 -1.00 4.60 19.66
CA THR A 90 -0.52 5.32 20.85
C THR A 90 0.49 4.45 21.60
N PRO A 91 1.35 5.02 22.48
CA PRO A 91 2.36 4.23 23.20
C PRO A 91 1.78 3.14 24.10
N ASP A 92 0.57 3.31 24.59
CA ASP A 92 -0.16 2.40 25.47
C ASP A 92 -1.00 1.36 24.72
N LEU A 93 -1.16 1.50 23.38
CA LEU A 93 -1.94 0.55 22.57
C LEU A 93 -1.32 -0.85 22.62
N MET A 94 -2.13 -1.83 22.98
CA MET A 94 -1.73 -3.23 23.07
C MET A 94 -2.11 -4.03 21.82
N PRO A 95 -1.42 -5.15 21.50
CA PRO A 95 -1.80 -6.02 20.38
C PRO A 95 -3.25 -6.50 20.46
N ALA A 96 -3.77 -6.77 21.64
CA ALA A 96 -5.16 -7.20 21.84
C ALA A 96 -6.19 -6.14 21.43
N ASP A 97 -5.84 -4.85 21.52
CA ASP A 97 -6.74 -3.76 21.11
C ASP A 97 -6.93 -3.72 19.59
N ILE A 98 -5.95 -4.24 18.83
CA ILE A 98 -6.00 -4.32 17.37
C ILE A 98 -6.56 -5.67 16.90
N LEU A 99 -6.03 -6.77 17.47
CA LEU A 99 -6.34 -8.14 17.02
C LEU A 99 -7.64 -8.67 17.61
N GLY A 100 -8.01 -8.19 18.79
CA GLY A 100 -9.06 -8.74 19.60
C GLY A 100 -8.51 -9.66 20.71
N SER A 101 -9.39 -10.09 21.59
CA SER A 101 -9.06 -10.88 22.76
C SER A 101 -10.14 -11.89 23.09
N GLU A 102 -9.77 -12.95 23.82
CA GLU A 102 -10.73 -13.86 24.42
C GLU A 102 -11.25 -13.30 25.74
N VAL A 103 -12.56 -13.34 25.93
CA VAL A 103 -13.22 -13.02 27.19
C VAL A 103 -13.94 -14.25 27.72
N LEU A 104 -13.89 -14.44 29.03
CA LEU A 104 -14.64 -15.50 29.69
C LEU A 104 -16.07 -15.03 29.88
N GLU A 105 -17.02 -15.61 29.15
CA GLU A 105 -18.43 -15.33 29.30
C GLU A 105 -19.12 -16.49 30.08
N GLU A 106 -20.07 -16.13 30.95
CA GLU A 106 -20.94 -17.09 31.60
C GLU A 106 -22.26 -17.15 30.86
N GLY A 107 -22.56 -18.30 30.28
CA GLY A 107 -23.80 -18.53 29.55
C GLY A 107 -25.02 -18.56 30.49
N ALA A 108 -26.22 -18.49 29.92
CA ALA A 108 -27.46 -18.57 30.67
C ALA A 108 -27.63 -19.90 31.43
N ASP A 109 -26.86 -20.91 31.11
CA ASP A 109 -26.82 -22.24 31.76
C ASP A 109 -25.76 -22.32 32.89
N GLY A 110 -25.11 -21.19 33.24
CA GLY A 110 -24.06 -21.12 34.26
C GLY A 110 -22.71 -21.69 33.83
N ARG A 111 -22.56 -22.11 32.58
CA ARG A 111 -21.28 -22.58 32.04
C ARG A 111 -20.43 -21.42 31.58
N ARG A 112 -19.14 -21.50 31.89
CA ARG A 112 -18.15 -20.51 31.43
C ARG A 112 -17.47 -21.02 30.19
N ALA A 113 -17.45 -20.17 29.14
CA ALA A 113 -16.75 -20.43 27.90
C ALA A 113 -15.95 -19.19 27.47
N PHE A 114 -14.78 -19.43 26.87
CA PHE A 114 -14.06 -18.34 26.21
C PHE A 114 -14.73 -17.99 24.91
N ARG A 115 -14.93 -16.70 24.68
CA ARG A 115 -15.43 -16.14 23.44
C ARG A 115 -14.43 -15.14 22.89
N PHE A 116 -14.05 -15.33 21.63
CA PHE A 116 -13.20 -14.38 20.94
C PHE A 116 -14.00 -13.13 20.51
N ILE A 117 -13.56 -11.97 20.97
CA ILE A 117 -14.08 -10.67 20.51
C ILE A 117 -13.10 -10.12 19.47
N LYS A 118 -13.58 -9.99 18.23
CA LYS A 118 -12.81 -9.50 17.10
C LYS A 118 -12.41 -8.04 17.30
N GLY A 119 -11.11 -7.76 17.14
CA GLY A 119 -10.58 -6.41 17.13
C GLY A 119 -10.86 -5.67 15.80
N PRO A 120 -10.46 -4.39 15.71
CA PRO A 120 -10.67 -3.57 14.52
C PRO A 120 -9.94 -4.07 13.26
N VAL A 121 -8.92 -4.92 13.38
CA VAL A 121 -8.24 -5.53 12.22
C VAL A 121 -9.17 -6.40 11.37
N PHE A 122 -10.29 -6.86 11.92
CA PHE A 122 -11.31 -7.62 11.19
C PHE A 122 -12.19 -6.68 10.34
N CYS A 123 -11.57 -6.03 9.37
CA CYS A 123 -12.16 -5.17 8.35
C CYS A 123 -11.47 -5.41 7.02
N GLN A 124 -11.95 -4.75 5.95
CA GLN A 124 -11.34 -4.88 4.61
C GLN A 124 -10.31 -3.79 4.33
N LEU A 125 -10.45 -2.63 4.96
CA LEU A 125 -9.53 -1.50 4.87
C LEU A 125 -9.25 -0.96 6.27
N LEU A 126 -8.04 -1.21 6.78
CA LEU A 126 -7.62 -0.70 8.07
C LEU A 126 -6.74 0.54 7.90
N MET A 127 -7.15 1.66 8.47
CA MET A 127 -6.26 2.79 8.68
C MET A 127 -5.51 2.60 10.01
N ALA A 128 -4.20 2.36 9.93
CA ALA A 128 -3.30 2.35 11.08
C ALA A 128 -2.63 3.73 11.22
N ASP A 129 -3.27 4.63 11.97
CA ASP A 129 -2.86 6.02 12.05
C ASP A 129 -1.71 6.20 13.05
N GLU A 130 -0.61 6.85 12.60
CA GLU A 130 0.62 7.09 13.36
C GLU A 130 1.25 5.78 13.89
N ILE A 131 1.45 4.80 13.00
CA ILE A 131 1.91 3.44 13.34
C ILE A 131 3.22 3.44 14.16
N ASN A 132 4.08 4.45 13.95
CA ASN A 132 5.36 4.61 14.66
C ASN A 132 5.22 5.05 16.13
N ARG A 133 4.02 5.37 16.61
CA ARG A 133 3.79 5.74 18.03
C ARG A 133 3.57 4.53 18.94
N ALA A 134 3.12 3.41 18.42
CA ALA A 134 2.93 2.22 19.24
C ALA A 134 4.23 1.44 19.44
N SER A 135 4.25 0.61 20.49
CA SER A 135 5.38 -0.24 20.82
C SER A 135 5.74 -1.19 19.67
N PRO A 136 7.01 -1.63 19.54
CA PRO A 136 7.41 -2.61 18.51
C PRO A 136 6.61 -3.91 18.55
N ARG A 137 6.13 -4.33 19.74
CA ARG A 137 5.28 -5.51 19.90
C ARG A 137 3.92 -5.32 19.20
N THR A 138 3.31 -4.16 19.37
CA THR A 138 2.02 -3.83 18.77
C THR A 138 2.14 -3.66 17.25
N GLN A 139 3.20 -2.97 16.78
CA GLN A 139 3.52 -2.88 15.37
C GLN A 139 3.69 -4.27 14.73
N SER A 140 4.49 -5.16 15.36
CA SER A 140 4.74 -6.51 14.86
C SER A 140 3.46 -7.34 14.75
N ALA A 141 2.53 -7.19 15.67
CA ALA A 141 1.24 -7.90 15.65
C ALA A 141 0.40 -7.51 14.41
N LEU A 142 0.29 -6.21 14.11
CA LEU A 142 -0.38 -5.76 12.88
C LEU A 142 0.34 -6.24 11.64
N LEU A 143 1.66 -6.08 11.58
CA LEU A 143 2.46 -6.44 10.41
C LEU A 143 2.47 -7.95 10.14
N GLN A 144 2.31 -8.79 11.16
CA GLN A 144 2.10 -10.22 11.00
C GLN A 144 0.73 -10.49 10.37
N SER A 145 -0.34 -9.84 10.85
CA SER A 145 -1.69 -9.97 10.29
C SER A 145 -1.74 -9.56 8.81
N MET A 146 -1.00 -8.50 8.44
CA MET A 146 -0.86 -8.05 7.04
C MET A 146 -0.24 -9.14 6.15
N GLN A 147 0.74 -9.86 6.64
CA GLN A 147 1.43 -10.89 5.86
C GLN A 147 0.65 -12.20 5.78
N GLU A 148 0.01 -12.60 6.89
CA GLU A 148 -0.64 -13.90 7.01
C GLU A 148 -2.12 -13.87 6.63
N HIS A 149 -2.73 -12.69 6.52
CA HIS A 149 -4.18 -12.49 6.30
C HIS A 149 -5.06 -13.23 7.32
N ARG A 150 -4.54 -13.39 8.55
CA ARG A 150 -5.19 -14.08 9.67
C ARG A 150 -4.64 -13.60 11.00
N VAL A 151 -5.40 -13.87 12.05
CA VAL A 151 -5.02 -13.63 13.44
C VAL A 151 -5.06 -14.97 14.20
N ALA A 152 -4.03 -15.23 15.01
CA ALA A 152 -4.00 -16.39 15.91
C ALA A 152 -4.18 -15.90 17.35
N VAL A 153 -5.26 -16.33 18.01
CA VAL A 153 -5.59 -15.98 19.42
C VAL A 153 -6.15 -17.22 20.10
N GLY A 154 -5.75 -17.48 21.34
CA GLY A 154 -6.26 -18.61 22.13
C GLY A 154 -5.99 -20.00 21.53
N GLY A 155 -5.02 -20.12 20.62
CA GLY A 155 -4.74 -21.34 19.87
C GLY A 155 -5.60 -21.54 18.63
N GLU A 156 -6.55 -20.65 18.35
CA GLU A 156 -7.40 -20.67 17.17
C GLU A 156 -6.90 -19.68 16.11
N ILE A 157 -7.17 -20.02 14.84
CA ILE A 157 -6.83 -19.19 13.67
C ILE A 157 -8.10 -18.55 13.12
N HIS A 158 -8.12 -17.24 13.10
CA HIS A 158 -9.23 -16.43 12.59
C HIS A 158 -8.81 -15.75 11.29
N PRO A 159 -9.38 -16.12 10.11
CA PRO A 159 -9.09 -15.44 8.86
C PRO A 159 -9.62 -14.00 8.86
N LEU A 160 -8.84 -13.10 8.27
CA LEU A 160 -9.30 -11.72 8.05
C LEU A 160 -10.24 -11.65 6.83
N PRO A 161 -11.16 -10.66 6.79
CA PRO A 161 -12.02 -10.44 5.63
C PRO A 161 -11.19 -10.17 4.36
N ALA A 162 -11.62 -10.72 3.22
CA ALA A 162 -11.00 -10.44 1.93
C ALA A 162 -11.84 -9.39 1.16
N PRO A 163 -11.19 -8.47 0.42
CA PRO A 163 -9.75 -8.19 0.42
C PRO A 163 -9.33 -7.55 1.76
N PHE A 164 -8.07 -7.69 2.17
CA PHE A 164 -7.56 -7.04 3.37
C PHE A 164 -6.40 -6.10 3.03
N HIS A 165 -6.58 -4.83 3.32
CA HIS A 165 -5.60 -3.77 3.07
C HIS A 165 -5.34 -2.95 4.34
N VAL A 166 -4.10 -2.52 4.50
CA VAL A 166 -3.69 -1.58 5.55
C VAL A 166 -3.12 -0.34 4.89
N LEU A 167 -3.65 0.82 5.25
CA LEU A 167 -3.08 2.12 4.98
C LEU A 167 -2.52 2.64 6.30
N ALA A 168 -1.20 2.48 6.50
CA ALA A 168 -0.52 3.00 7.67
C ALA A 168 -0.09 4.44 7.43
N THR A 169 -0.18 5.29 8.45
CA THR A 169 0.37 6.66 8.37
C THR A 169 1.58 6.80 9.28
N GLN A 170 2.51 7.65 8.86
CA GLN A 170 3.66 8.05 9.65
C GLN A 170 3.87 9.55 9.55
N ASN A 171 4.11 10.19 10.70
CA ASN A 171 4.52 11.57 10.77
C ASN A 171 6.06 11.66 10.82
N PRO A 172 6.73 12.25 9.81
CA PRO A 172 8.19 12.31 9.77
C PRO A 172 8.80 13.32 10.73
N ILE A 173 8.01 14.28 11.24
CA ILE A 173 8.50 15.35 12.12
C ILE A 173 8.51 14.90 13.59
N GLU A 174 7.58 14.06 13.97
CA GLU A 174 7.42 13.58 15.35
C GLU A 174 8.47 12.51 15.65
N GLN A 175 9.49 12.89 16.47
CA GLN A 175 10.55 11.98 16.88
C GLN A 175 10.40 11.53 18.33
N GLU A 176 9.83 12.39 19.20
CA GLU A 176 9.61 12.05 20.60
C GLU A 176 8.47 11.04 20.79
N GLY A 177 8.71 10.02 21.61
CA GLY A 177 7.71 8.99 21.88
C GLY A 177 7.39 8.09 20.69
N THR A 178 8.27 8.03 19.68
CA THR A 178 8.09 7.17 18.50
C THR A 178 9.09 6.01 18.47
N TYR A 179 8.64 4.91 17.87
CA TYR A 179 9.43 3.71 17.62
C TYR A 179 9.53 3.51 16.10
N PRO A 180 10.68 3.75 15.48
CA PRO A 180 10.84 3.55 14.04
C PRO A 180 10.56 2.10 13.67
N LEU A 181 9.88 1.91 12.52
CA LEU A 181 9.66 0.58 11.96
C LEU A 181 11.01 0.02 11.47
N PRO A 182 11.39 -1.20 11.85
CA PRO A 182 12.54 -1.87 11.28
C PRO A 182 12.41 -2.06 9.76
N GLU A 183 13.53 -2.03 9.04
CA GLU A 183 13.55 -2.13 7.58
C GLU A 183 12.87 -3.40 7.05
N ALA A 184 13.07 -4.54 7.72
CA ALA A 184 12.41 -5.80 7.38
C ALA A 184 10.88 -5.75 7.53
N GLN A 185 10.37 -4.82 8.33
CA GLN A 185 8.94 -4.59 8.50
C GLN A 185 8.41 -3.60 7.45
N LEU A 186 9.19 -2.58 7.10
CA LEU A 186 8.87 -1.64 6.02
C LEU A 186 8.71 -2.34 4.68
N ASP A 187 9.49 -3.38 4.39
CA ASP A 187 9.41 -4.17 3.16
C ASP A 187 8.05 -4.89 2.94
N ARG A 188 7.17 -4.91 3.95
CA ARG A 188 5.79 -5.44 3.83
C ARG A 188 4.83 -4.47 3.16
N PHE A 189 5.11 -3.18 3.19
CA PHE A 189 4.35 -2.20 2.43
C PHE A 189 4.72 -2.27 0.95
N LEU A 190 3.73 -2.25 0.08
CA LEU A 190 3.95 -2.26 -1.38
C LEU A 190 4.59 -0.95 -1.82
N LEU A 191 4.00 0.17 -1.40
CA LEU A 191 4.44 1.53 -1.69
C LEU A 191 4.60 2.33 -0.40
N GLU A 192 5.57 3.24 -0.40
CA GLU A 192 5.65 4.39 0.50
C GLU A 192 5.26 5.64 -0.29
N VAL A 193 4.19 6.28 0.12
CA VAL A 193 3.60 7.42 -0.57
C VAL A 193 3.86 8.69 0.24
N GLN A 194 4.52 9.67 -0.36
CA GLN A 194 4.76 10.95 0.25
C GLN A 194 3.54 11.86 0.08
N VAL A 195 2.97 12.30 1.21
CA VAL A 195 1.82 13.20 1.23
C VAL A 195 2.34 14.62 1.50
N GLY A 196 2.39 15.42 0.46
CA GLY A 196 2.82 16.83 0.52
C GLY A 196 1.65 17.79 0.70
N TYR A 197 1.97 19.08 0.83
CA TYR A 197 0.97 20.13 0.78
C TYR A 197 0.38 20.24 -0.61
N PRO A 198 -0.94 20.45 -0.74
CA PRO A 198 -1.55 20.79 -2.01
C PRO A 198 -1.04 22.16 -2.51
N ASP A 199 -1.20 22.41 -3.78
CA ASP A 199 -0.91 23.73 -4.33
C ASP A 199 -2.00 24.76 -3.95
N GLU A 200 -1.74 26.06 -4.20
CA GLU A 200 -2.65 27.15 -3.83
C GLU A 200 -4.04 27.00 -4.45
N ALA A 201 -4.11 26.50 -5.69
CA ALA A 201 -5.38 26.31 -6.40
C ALA A 201 -6.22 25.21 -5.75
N ALA A 202 -5.59 24.12 -5.38
CA ALA A 202 -6.20 23.00 -4.68
C ALA A 202 -6.61 23.36 -3.24
N GLU A 203 -5.78 24.11 -2.50
CA GLU A 203 -6.15 24.64 -1.19
C GLU A 203 -7.38 25.55 -1.27
N ARG A 204 -7.44 26.43 -2.26
CA ARG A 204 -8.59 27.29 -2.49
C ARG A 204 -9.85 26.48 -2.79
N ALA A 205 -9.74 25.47 -3.66
CA ALA A 205 -10.86 24.58 -3.98
C ALA A 205 -11.34 23.80 -2.74
N MET A 206 -10.41 23.28 -1.95
CA MET A 206 -10.70 22.59 -0.69
C MET A 206 -11.43 23.51 0.29
N LEU A 207 -10.95 24.73 0.52
CA LEU A 207 -11.61 25.68 1.42
C LEU A 207 -13.06 25.95 1.03
N LEU A 208 -13.33 26.18 -0.25
CA LEU A 208 -14.69 26.43 -0.75
C LEU A 208 -15.60 25.19 -0.60
N ALA A 209 -15.04 23.99 -0.81
CA ALA A 209 -15.79 22.75 -0.76
C ALA A 209 -16.09 22.28 0.69
N THR A 210 -15.16 22.52 1.63
CA THR A 210 -15.26 21.98 3.00
C THR A 210 -15.86 22.94 4.03
N THR A 211 -15.91 24.25 3.72
CA THR A 211 -16.50 25.28 4.60
C THR A 211 -17.89 25.72 4.14
N GLY A 212 -18.40 25.16 3.05
CA GLY A 212 -19.74 25.43 2.55
C GLY A 212 -20.83 24.69 3.31
N ALA A 213 -22.11 25.02 3.00
CA ALA A 213 -23.28 24.43 3.66
C ALA A 213 -23.49 22.92 3.34
N ARG A 214 -22.83 22.39 2.32
CA ARG A 214 -22.91 20.98 1.91
C ARG A 214 -21.52 20.47 1.57
N GLU A 215 -21.14 19.37 2.20
CA GLU A 215 -19.93 18.62 1.88
C GLU A 215 -20.26 17.51 0.86
N ALA A 216 -19.41 17.34 -0.14
CA ALA A 216 -19.56 16.26 -1.12
C ALA A 216 -19.40 14.90 -0.43
N GLN A 217 -20.36 14.02 -0.64
CA GLN A 217 -20.26 12.64 -0.15
C GLN A 217 -19.67 11.75 -1.26
N PRO A 218 -18.72 10.87 -0.93
CA PRO A 218 -18.17 9.93 -1.91
C PRO A 218 -19.25 8.92 -2.33
N VAL A 219 -19.31 8.64 -3.63
CA VAL A 219 -20.23 7.65 -4.22
C VAL A 219 -19.44 6.39 -4.54
N ALA A 220 -19.95 5.22 -4.14
CA ALA A 220 -19.32 3.94 -4.44
C ALA A 220 -19.22 3.74 -5.97
N ALA A 221 -18.02 3.39 -6.44
CA ALA A 221 -17.72 3.06 -7.82
C ALA A 221 -17.41 1.58 -8.02
N MET A 222 -17.03 0.90 -6.94
CA MET A 222 -16.69 -0.52 -6.91
C MET A 222 -17.25 -1.19 -5.66
N THR A 223 -17.22 -2.52 -5.67
CA THR A 223 -17.47 -3.39 -4.52
C THR A 223 -16.19 -4.14 -4.13
N ALA A 224 -16.15 -4.69 -2.93
CA ALA A 224 -15.05 -5.53 -2.47
C ALA A 224 -14.80 -6.74 -3.39
N HIS A 225 -15.87 -7.35 -3.91
CA HIS A 225 -15.78 -8.47 -4.85
C HIS A 225 -15.12 -8.05 -6.18
N GLU A 226 -15.55 -6.93 -6.75
CA GLU A 226 -14.97 -6.38 -7.99
C GLU A 226 -13.49 -6.00 -7.82
N LEU A 227 -13.08 -5.55 -6.61
CA LEU A 227 -11.66 -5.31 -6.34
C LEU A 227 -10.86 -6.61 -6.34
N ILE A 228 -11.39 -7.71 -5.79
CA ILE A 228 -10.72 -9.04 -5.84
C ILE A 228 -10.61 -9.51 -7.30
N GLU A 229 -11.67 -9.36 -8.10
CA GLU A 229 -11.63 -9.70 -9.53
C GLU A 229 -10.60 -8.86 -10.29
N ALA A 230 -10.53 -7.55 -10.00
CA ALA A 230 -9.55 -6.64 -10.56
C ALA A 230 -8.11 -7.06 -10.22
N GLN A 231 -7.83 -7.44 -8.96
CA GLN A 231 -6.53 -7.97 -8.53
C GLN A 231 -6.17 -9.25 -9.31
N GLY A 232 -7.14 -10.14 -9.52
CA GLY A 232 -6.98 -11.34 -10.34
C GLY A 232 -6.68 -11.03 -11.80
N LEU A 233 -7.34 -10.02 -12.38
CA LEU A 233 -7.14 -9.58 -13.76
C LEU A 233 -5.73 -8.99 -13.94
N ILE A 234 -5.32 -8.09 -13.05
CA ILE A 234 -4.00 -7.44 -13.08
C ILE A 234 -2.86 -8.47 -13.03
N ARG A 235 -2.99 -9.52 -12.23
CA ARG A 235 -1.99 -10.59 -12.16
C ARG A 235 -1.84 -11.37 -13.48
N ARG A 236 -2.87 -11.39 -14.33
CA ARG A 236 -2.86 -12.05 -15.63
C ARG A 236 -2.39 -11.16 -16.78
N MET A 237 -2.24 -9.84 -16.55
CA MET A 237 -1.78 -8.92 -17.60
C MET A 237 -0.39 -9.29 -18.11
N PRO A 238 -0.18 -9.27 -19.43
CA PRO A 238 1.13 -9.51 -20.02
C PRO A 238 2.12 -8.38 -19.66
N VAL A 239 3.40 -8.75 -19.57
CA VAL A 239 4.51 -7.81 -19.36
C VAL A 239 5.56 -8.09 -20.43
N GLY A 240 5.95 -7.05 -21.17
CA GLY A 240 6.99 -7.17 -22.18
C GLY A 240 8.38 -7.35 -21.56
N GLU A 241 9.27 -8.09 -22.25
CA GLU A 241 10.64 -8.35 -21.80
C GLU A 241 11.41 -7.07 -21.43
N LYS A 242 11.23 -6.00 -22.19
CA LYS A 242 11.88 -4.70 -21.89
C LYS A 242 11.52 -4.15 -20.50
N VAL A 243 10.26 -4.32 -20.09
CA VAL A 243 9.79 -3.87 -18.77
C VAL A 243 10.35 -4.79 -17.68
N LEU A 244 10.37 -6.11 -17.92
CA LEU A 244 10.98 -7.07 -17.00
C LEU A 244 12.47 -6.79 -16.79
N ASP A 245 13.22 -6.56 -17.88
CA ASP A 245 14.63 -6.21 -17.82
C ASP A 245 14.87 -4.87 -17.12
N ALA A 246 14.01 -3.87 -17.34
CA ALA A 246 14.09 -2.59 -16.65
C ALA A 246 13.91 -2.76 -15.13
N ILE A 247 12.91 -3.54 -14.69
CA ILE A 247 12.70 -3.85 -13.27
C ILE A 247 13.92 -4.56 -12.68
N LEU A 248 14.44 -5.58 -13.36
CA LEU A 248 15.60 -6.33 -12.88
C LEU A 248 16.85 -5.46 -12.81
N ARG A 249 17.14 -4.65 -13.84
CA ARG A 249 18.26 -3.70 -13.85
C ARG A 249 18.14 -2.69 -12.72
N LEU A 250 16.96 -2.13 -12.51
CA LEU A 250 16.68 -1.16 -11.46
C LEU A 250 16.95 -1.75 -10.06
N VAL A 251 16.33 -2.88 -9.74
CA VAL A 251 16.41 -3.48 -8.40
C VAL A 251 17.83 -4.01 -8.12
N ARG A 252 18.48 -4.61 -9.10
CA ARG A 252 19.87 -5.08 -8.96
C ARG A 252 20.86 -3.91 -8.93
N GLY A 253 20.61 -2.86 -9.73
CA GLY A 253 21.39 -1.64 -9.74
C GLY A 253 21.31 -0.83 -8.45
N ALA A 254 20.26 -1.04 -7.65
CA ALA A 254 20.09 -0.41 -6.35
C ALA A 254 20.80 -1.14 -5.19
N ARG A 255 21.48 -2.25 -5.44
CA ARG A 255 22.24 -3.01 -4.43
C ARG A 255 23.71 -2.63 -4.48
N PRO A 256 24.34 -2.17 -3.38
CA PRO A 256 25.74 -1.77 -3.37
C PRO A 256 26.69 -2.84 -3.97
N GLU A 257 26.43 -4.12 -3.69
CA GLU A 257 27.28 -5.24 -4.07
C GLU A 257 27.25 -5.53 -5.58
N THR A 258 26.15 -5.20 -6.26
CA THR A 258 25.94 -5.53 -7.69
C THR A 258 25.76 -4.31 -8.58
N SER A 259 25.74 -3.10 -8.00
CA SER A 259 25.54 -1.86 -8.75
C SER A 259 26.69 -1.54 -9.67
N GLY A 260 26.38 -1.01 -10.86
CA GLY A 260 27.34 -0.33 -11.73
C GLY A 260 27.50 1.16 -11.40
N LEU A 261 26.63 1.73 -10.55
CA LEU A 261 26.59 3.15 -10.25
C LEU A 261 27.42 3.49 -9.00
N ASP A 262 28.37 4.44 -9.15
CA ASP A 262 29.21 4.88 -8.02
C ASP A 262 28.39 5.54 -6.90
N ALA A 263 27.32 6.26 -7.24
CA ALA A 263 26.40 6.84 -6.27
C ALA A 263 25.81 5.77 -5.33
N VAL A 264 25.45 4.60 -5.85
CA VAL A 264 24.90 3.49 -5.06
C VAL A 264 25.98 2.86 -4.20
N LYS A 265 27.15 2.53 -4.78
CA LYS A 265 28.27 1.90 -4.05
C LYS A 265 28.77 2.77 -2.91
N LYS A 266 28.87 4.08 -3.15
CA LYS A 266 29.43 5.03 -2.18
C LYS A 266 28.46 5.42 -1.09
N HIS A 267 27.16 5.52 -1.40
CA HIS A 267 26.19 6.20 -0.53
C HIS A 267 25.13 5.31 0.09
N LEU A 268 24.94 4.06 -0.37
CA LEU A 268 23.98 3.15 0.26
C LEU A 268 24.66 2.21 1.26
N ALA A 269 24.00 2.01 2.39
CA ALA A 269 24.36 1.00 3.37
C ALA A 269 23.80 -0.38 2.97
N TRP A 270 22.58 -0.39 2.41
CA TRP A 270 21.90 -1.57 1.90
C TRP A 270 20.86 -1.20 0.85
N GLY A 271 20.48 -2.17 0.01
CA GLY A 271 19.55 -1.99 -1.10
C GLY A 271 18.39 -3.00 -1.10
N PRO A 272 17.48 -2.90 -2.07
CA PRO A 272 16.21 -3.62 -2.08
C PRO A 272 16.37 -5.12 -2.31
N GLY A 273 15.54 -5.91 -1.60
CA GLY A 273 15.40 -7.35 -1.81
C GLY A 273 14.52 -7.71 -3.02
N PRO A 274 14.30 -9.02 -3.27
CA PRO A 274 13.44 -9.49 -4.37
C PRO A 274 11.99 -8.99 -4.30
N ARG A 275 11.47 -8.67 -3.11
CA ARG A 275 10.12 -8.11 -2.93
C ARG A 275 9.92 -6.78 -3.66
N ALA A 276 10.98 -5.96 -3.79
CA ALA A 276 10.93 -4.73 -4.58
C ALA A 276 10.61 -5.00 -6.06
N ALA A 277 11.22 -6.03 -6.66
CA ALA A 277 10.92 -6.43 -8.04
C ALA A 277 9.48 -6.94 -8.18
N GLN A 278 9.00 -7.73 -7.20
CA GLN A 278 7.60 -8.19 -7.17
C GLN A 278 6.62 -7.01 -7.02
N ALA A 279 6.94 -6.05 -6.16
CA ALA A 279 6.14 -4.84 -5.98
C ALA A 279 6.08 -4.01 -7.27
N LEU A 280 7.22 -3.75 -7.93
CA LEU A 280 7.25 -3.07 -9.22
C LEU A 280 6.44 -3.81 -10.28
N MET A 281 6.58 -5.14 -10.37
CA MET A 281 5.85 -5.95 -11.34
C MET A 281 4.33 -5.84 -11.18
N LEU A 282 3.82 -5.85 -9.95
CA LEU A 282 2.39 -5.70 -9.67
C LEU A 282 1.93 -4.25 -9.85
N ALA A 283 2.68 -3.30 -9.31
CA ALA A 283 2.30 -1.90 -9.34
C ALA A 283 2.32 -1.30 -10.77
N THR A 284 3.26 -1.70 -11.63
CA THR A 284 3.29 -1.25 -13.02
C THR A 284 2.11 -1.77 -13.84
N ARG A 285 1.69 -3.01 -13.61
CA ARG A 285 0.46 -3.55 -14.21
C ARG A 285 -0.77 -2.79 -13.73
N ALA A 286 -0.88 -2.56 -12.42
CA ALA A 286 -1.99 -1.81 -11.83
C ALA A 286 -2.06 -0.38 -12.38
N ARG A 287 -0.90 0.30 -12.52
CA ARG A 287 -0.81 1.63 -13.13
C ARG A 287 -1.26 1.62 -14.59
N ALA A 288 -0.83 0.64 -15.38
CA ALA A 288 -1.24 0.52 -16.78
C ALA A 288 -2.78 0.43 -16.90
N VAL A 289 -3.43 -0.41 -16.07
CA VAL A 289 -4.91 -0.51 -16.05
C VAL A 289 -5.56 0.77 -15.60
N LEU A 290 -5.00 1.42 -14.57
CA LEU A 290 -5.51 2.69 -14.04
C LEU A 290 -5.50 3.80 -15.12
N ASP A 291 -4.56 3.70 -16.06
CA ASP A 291 -4.44 4.60 -17.24
C ASP A 291 -5.10 4.04 -18.51
N GLY A 292 -5.89 2.94 -18.40
CA GLY A 292 -6.61 2.34 -19.52
C GLY A 292 -5.73 1.60 -20.53
N ARG A 293 -4.52 1.16 -20.13
CA ARG A 293 -3.57 0.45 -20.99
C ARG A 293 -3.54 -1.06 -20.69
N LEU A 294 -3.35 -1.86 -21.74
CA LEU A 294 -3.36 -3.33 -21.67
C LEU A 294 -2.03 -3.95 -21.22
N SER A 295 -0.96 -3.17 -21.15
CA SER A 295 0.35 -3.62 -20.70
C SER A 295 1.15 -2.47 -20.08
N PRO A 296 2.03 -2.75 -19.10
CA PRO A 296 2.91 -1.73 -18.53
C PRO A 296 4.02 -1.30 -19.50
N SER A 297 4.58 -0.13 -19.24
CA SER A 297 5.69 0.48 -19.98
C SER A 297 6.90 0.74 -19.06
N ILE A 298 8.03 1.17 -19.66
CA ILE A 298 9.23 1.58 -18.90
C ILE A 298 8.93 2.85 -18.08
N GLU A 299 8.08 3.74 -18.60
CA GLU A 299 7.64 4.95 -17.90
C GLU A 299 6.89 4.62 -16.61
N ASP A 300 6.14 3.51 -16.58
CA ASP A 300 5.49 3.04 -15.35
C ASP A 300 6.53 2.58 -14.32
N VAL A 301 7.58 1.89 -14.77
CA VAL A 301 8.68 1.50 -13.89
C VAL A 301 9.37 2.74 -13.32
N ALA A 302 9.67 3.73 -14.16
CA ALA A 302 10.31 4.97 -13.74
C ALA A 302 9.43 5.76 -12.75
N ALA A 303 8.14 5.85 -12.98
CA ALA A 303 7.20 6.56 -12.10
C ALA A 303 7.05 5.89 -10.73
N LEU A 304 7.08 4.55 -10.68
CA LEU A 304 6.91 3.79 -9.45
C LEU A 304 8.23 3.45 -8.73
N THR A 305 9.37 3.84 -9.31
CA THR A 305 10.70 3.58 -8.72
C THR A 305 10.79 4.13 -7.30
N GLU A 306 10.46 5.40 -7.11
CA GLU A 306 10.61 6.06 -5.81
C GLU A 306 9.62 5.51 -4.77
N PRO A 307 8.31 5.41 -5.02
CA PRO A 307 7.38 4.83 -4.05
C PRO A 307 7.69 3.39 -3.65
N VAL A 308 8.29 2.60 -4.53
CA VAL A 308 8.68 1.21 -4.23
C VAL A 308 10.01 1.12 -3.51
N LEU A 309 11.00 1.95 -3.84
CA LEU A 309 12.37 1.80 -3.35
C LEU A 309 12.67 2.62 -2.10
N ARG A 310 11.98 3.74 -1.85
CA ARG A 310 12.31 4.68 -0.79
C ARG A 310 12.44 4.02 0.59
N HIS A 311 11.50 3.17 0.96
CA HIS A 311 11.50 2.43 2.24
C HIS A 311 12.27 1.10 2.21
N ARG A 312 12.95 0.81 1.09
CA ARG A 312 13.73 -0.41 0.87
C ARG A 312 15.22 -0.16 0.65
N MET A 313 15.68 1.04 0.97
CA MET A 313 17.06 1.46 0.83
C MET A 313 17.44 2.37 1.99
N ALA A 314 18.68 2.31 2.45
CA ALA A 314 19.20 3.21 3.47
C ALA A 314 20.54 3.82 3.06
N LEU A 315 20.68 5.12 3.34
CA LEU A 315 21.93 5.84 3.16
C LEU A 315 22.93 5.46 4.27
N ASN A 316 24.19 5.38 3.90
CA ASN A 316 25.27 5.22 4.86
C ASN A 316 25.74 6.56 5.45
N PHE A 317 26.69 6.52 6.36
CA PHE A 317 27.21 7.71 7.00
C PHE A 317 27.92 8.67 6.02
N SER A 318 28.60 8.13 4.99
CA SER A 318 29.28 8.94 3.98
C SER A 318 28.30 9.81 3.19
N ALA A 319 27.12 9.27 2.84
CA ALA A 319 26.08 10.03 2.14
C ALA A 319 25.64 11.28 2.94
N ARG A 320 25.47 11.11 4.26
CA ARG A 320 25.09 12.23 5.14
C ARG A 320 26.18 13.29 5.19
N ALA A 321 27.44 12.89 5.25
CA ALA A 321 28.59 13.80 5.25
C ALA A 321 28.71 14.57 3.92
N ASP A 322 28.41 13.91 2.81
CA ASP A 322 28.46 14.48 1.46
C ASP A 322 27.18 15.28 1.10
N GLY A 323 26.16 15.33 1.98
CA GLY A 323 24.89 16.00 1.73
C GLY A 323 24.02 15.33 0.67
N VAL A 324 24.26 14.03 0.37
CA VAL A 324 23.49 13.26 -0.61
C VAL A 324 22.20 12.74 0.00
N THR A 325 21.10 12.94 -0.71
CA THR A 325 19.77 12.46 -0.31
C THR A 325 19.45 11.12 -0.96
N LEU A 326 18.48 10.40 -0.39
CA LEU A 326 17.97 9.16 -0.99
C LEU A 326 17.31 9.44 -2.36
N ALA A 327 16.67 10.59 -2.52
CA ALA A 327 16.09 11.03 -3.79
C ALA A 327 17.14 11.20 -4.89
N ASP A 328 18.34 11.70 -4.56
CA ASP A 328 19.44 11.82 -5.53
C ASP A 328 19.90 10.45 -6.04
N VAL A 329 20.03 9.47 -5.14
CA VAL A 329 20.41 8.10 -5.49
C VAL A 329 19.32 7.44 -6.34
N ILE A 330 18.04 7.60 -5.97
CA ILE A 330 16.90 7.08 -6.74
C ILE A 330 16.82 7.76 -8.12
N GLY A 331 17.10 9.07 -8.19
CA GLY A 331 17.18 9.81 -9.45
C GLY A 331 18.24 9.25 -10.40
N ALA A 332 19.42 8.94 -9.89
CA ALA A 332 20.48 8.30 -10.67
C ALA A 332 20.09 6.90 -11.17
N LEU A 333 19.39 6.12 -10.34
CA LEU A 333 18.86 4.80 -10.74
C LEU A 333 17.80 4.91 -11.85
N LYS A 334 16.88 5.88 -11.74
CA LYS A 334 15.86 6.15 -12.77
C LYS A 334 16.46 6.52 -14.11
N ALA A 335 17.51 7.35 -14.12
CA ALA A 335 18.22 7.71 -15.35
C ALA A 335 18.83 6.48 -16.05
N GLY A 336 19.28 5.49 -15.31
CA GLY A 336 19.88 4.25 -15.83
C GLY A 336 18.89 3.27 -16.48
N ILE A 337 17.58 3.45 -16.34
CA ILE A 337 16.57 2.58 -16.99
C ILE A 337 15.91 3.24 -18.21
N ALA A 338 16.06 4.55 -18.37
CA ALA A 338 15.48 5.31 -19.50
C ALA A 338 16.34 5.25 -20.79
N GLY A 339 17.58 4.77 -20.69
CA GLY A 339 18.48 4.49 -21.81
C GLY A 339 18.58 2.99 -22.07
#